data_8b8c895d0ee061b940143736ccfcab36
#
_entry.id   8b8c895d0ee061b940143736ccfcab36
#
_cell.length_a   1.000
_cell.length_b   1.000
_cell.length_c   1.000
_cell.angle_alpha   90.00
_cell.angle_beta   90.00
_cell.angle_gamma   90.00
#
_symmetry.space_group_name_H-M   'P 1'
#
loop_
_entity.id
_entity.type
_entity.pdbx_description
1 polymer ?
#
loop_
_entity_poly.entity_id
_entity_poly.type
_entity_poly.pdbx_seq_one_letter_code
_entity_poly.pdbx_strand_id
1 'polypeptide(L)'
;MLSKNVDLNNTVILVTGAAGFVGANLVMSLLSEAEGTQIIGIDSVNDYYDVALKDYRLQQIEEISKDNKNTWIFKKGNIADKVFIEEIFSTYKPRVVVNLAAQAGVRYSITNPDAYIESNIIGFYNILEACRHSYDNGESGVEHLVYASSSSVYGANKQIPYSTDHKVDNPVSLYAATKKSNELLAYSYAKLYNIPSTGLRFFTVYGPAGRPDMAYFGFTNTLRSGGTIKIFNYGNCKRDFTYIDDIVEGVSKVMCAAPERRNGADGLPVPPYAIYNIGNSHPENLLDFVRILSEELVSSGVLPEDYNFENHKELVAMQPGDVPVTYADTSALEEDFGFKPNTSLREGLRKFAIWYKEFYMTEGK
;
A
#
# COMPACT_ATOMS: atom_id res chain seq x y z
N MET A 1 16.91 -15.84 -5.88
CA MET A 1 15.59 -15.53 -6.46
C MET A 1 14.68 -16.73 -6.31
N LEU A 2 13.46 -16.52 -5.84
CA LEU A 2 12.42 -17.55 -5.80
C LEU A 2 11.95 -17.91 -7.23
N SER A 3 11.54 -19.16 -7.43
CA SER A 3 10.90 -19.55 -8.69
C SER A 3 9.48 -19.00 -8.74
N LYS A 4 9.06 -18.52 -9.91
CA LYS A 4 7.66 -18.16 -10.13
C LYS A 4 6.83 -19.46 -10.15
N ASN A 5 5.84 -19.57 -9.26
CA ASN A 5 4.94 -20.69 -9.13
C ASN A 5 3.46 -20.30 -9.21
N VAL A 6 3.18 -19.01 -9.44
CA VAL A 6 1.83 -18.47 -9.68
C VAL A 6 1.85 -17.74 -11.03
N ASP A 7 0.98 -18.12 -11.95
CA ASP A 7 0.79 -17.44 -13.22
C ASP A 7 -0.37 -16.45 -13.09
N LEU A 8 -0.09 -15.19 -13.42
CA LEU A 8 -1.09 -14.13 -13.40
C LEU A 8 -1.89 -14.05 -14.71
N ASN A 9 -1.52 -14.82 -15.74
CA ASN A 9 -2.27 -14.89 -16.99
C ASN A 9 -3.41 -15.93 -16.89
N ASN A 10 -4.48 -15.68 -17.64
CA ASN A 10 -5.64 -16.59 -17.72
C ASN A 10 -6.20 -17.00 -16.33
N THR A 11 -6.16 -16.10 -15.37
CA THR A 11 -6.56 -16.35 -13.98
C THR A 11 -7.56 -15.32 -13.48
N VAL A 12 -8.08 -15.51 -12.26
CA VAL A 12 -8.94 -14.54 -11.57
C VAL A 12 -8.16 -13.94 -10.41
N ILE A 13 -8.02 -12.62 -10.41
CA ILE A 13 -7.33 -11.85 -9.39
C ILE A 13 -8.34 -10.97 -8.67
N LEU A 14 -8.41 -11.08 -7.35
CA LEU A 14 -9.18 -10.18 -6.50
C LEU A 14 -8.26 -9.13 -5.89
N VAL A 15 -8.56 -7.85 -6.13
CA VAL A 15 -7.88 -6.72 -5.49
C VAL A 15 -8.86 -5.98 -4.60
N THR A 16 -8.66 -6.01 -3.28
CA THR A 16 -9.45 -5.22 -2.34
C THR A 16 -8.79 -3.85 -2.12
N GLY A 17 -9.59 -2.81 -1.87
CA GLY A 17 -9.08 -1.45 -1.83
C GLY A 17 -8.74 -0.91 -3.23
N ALA A 18 -9.45 -1.36 -4.26
CA ALA A 18 -9.17 -1.08 -5.66
C ALA A 18 -9.35 0.40 -6.05
N ALA A 19 -10.15 1.17 -5.34
CA ALA A 19 -10.24 2.64 -5.49
C ALA A 19 -9.19 3.39 -4.65
N GLY A 20 -8.40 2.66 -3.85
CA GLY A 20 -7.30 3.19 -3.07
C GLY A 20 -6.07 3.52 -3.93
N PHE A 21 -5.10 4.23 -3.34
CA PHE A 21 -3.90 4.67 -4.05
C PHE A 21 -3.09 3.50 -4.65
N VAL A 22 -2.69 2.54 -3.81
CA VAL A 22 -1.89 1.39 -4.27
C VAL A 22 -2.75 0.43 -5.11
N GLY A 23 -4.00 0.18 -4.67
CA GLY A 23 -4.91 -0.75 -5.36
C GLY A 23 -5.22 -0.35 -6.78
N ALA A 24 -5.53 0.92 -7.03
CA ALA A 24 -5.83 1.41 -8.38
C ALA A 24 -4.61 1.30 -9.31
N ASN A 25 -3.42 1.70 -8.84
CA ASN A 25 -2.20 1.60 -9.64
C ASN A 25 -1.83 0.12 -9.92
N LEU A 26 -2.03 -0.77 -8.95
CA LEU A 26 -1.84 -2.20 -9.17
C LEU A 26 -2.80 -2.77 -10.23
N VAL A 27 -4.09 -2.41 -10.16
CA VAL A 27 -5.08 -2.84 -11.17
C VAL A 27 -4.70 -2.34 -12.56
N MET A 28 -4.29 -1.07 -12.71
CA MET A 28 -3.84 -0.52 -14.00
C MET A 28 -2.62 -1.27 -14.55
N SER A 29 -1.63 -1.59 -13.71
CA SER A 29 -0.47 -2.40 -14.11
C SER A 29 -0.87 -3.81 -14.53
N LEU A 30 -1.71 -4.49 -13.75
CA LEU A 30 -2.20 -5.84 -14.09
C LEU A 30 -2.99 -5.86 -15.41
N LEU A 31 -3.81 -4.85 -15.68
CA LEU A 31 -4.50 -4.70 -16.96
C LEU A 31 -3.51 -4.56 -18.13
N SER A 32 -2.37 -3.93 -17.90
CA SER A 32 -1.37 -3.68 -18.94
C SER A 32 -0.40 -4.85 -19.16
N GLU A 33 -0.11 -5.63 -18.11
CA GLU A 33 0.97 -6.62 -18.11
C GLU A 33 0.49 -8.07 -18.20
N ALA A 34 -0.71 -8.39 -17.67
CA ALA A 34 -1.28 -9.75 -17.74
C ALA A 34 -2.06 -9.96 -19.05
N GLU A 35 -2.34 -11.23 -19.39
CA GLU A 35 -3.12 -11.60 -20.56
C GLU A 35 -4.25 -12.60 -20.20
N GLY A 36 -5.46 -12.32 -20.69
CA GLY A 36 -6.62 -13.18 -20.49
C GLY A 36 -7.12 -13.26 -19.04
N THR A 37 -6.74 -12.30 -18.20
CA THR A 37 -7.00 -12.30 -16.76
C THR A 37 -8.27 -11.53 -16.43
N GLN A 38 -9.04 -12.05 -15.48
CA GLN A 38 -10.19 -11.37 -14.91
C GLN A 38 -9.77 -10.71 -13.59
N ILE A 39 -9.84 -9.38 -13.51
CA ILE A 39 -9.48 -8.60 -12.34
C ILE A 39 -10.76 -8.10 -11.68
N ILE A 40 -11.00 -8.55 -10.45
CA ILE A 40 -12.13 -8.13 -9.63
C ILE A 40 -11.62 -7.12 -8.62
N GLY A 41 -12.09 -5.88 -8.71
CA GLY A 41 -11.79 -4.84 -7.72
C GLY A 41 -12.95 -4.65 -6.76
N ILE A 42 -12.66 -4.59 -5.46
CA ILE A 42 -13.65 -4.20 -4.46
C ILE A 42 -13.15 -3.03 -3.62
N ASP A 43 -14.05 -2.09 -3.33
CA ASP A 43 -13.78 -0.94 -2.46
C ASP A 43 -15.10 -0.42 -1.87
N SER A 44 -15.08 0.06 -0.66
CA SER A 44 -16.25 0.68 -0.03
C SER A 44 -16.53 2.09 -0.56
N VAL A 45 -15.53 2.72 -1.16
CA VAL A 45 -15.56 4.11 -1.61
C VAL A 45 -16.04 5.04 -0.49
N ASN A 46 -15.47 4.84 0.72
CA ASN A 46 -15.82 5.66 1.88
C ASN A 46 -15.29 7.10 1.74
N ASP A 47 -15.80 7.98 2.56
CA ASP A 47 -15.52 9.41 2.60
C ASP A 47 -14.39 9.81 3.57
N TYR A 48 -13.48 8.89 3.90
CA TYR A 48 -12.32 9.19 4.75
C TYR A 48 -11.49 10.37 4.21
N TYR A 49 -11.43 10.50 2.89
CA TYR A 49 -10.94 11.67 2.17
C TYR A 49 -11.82 11.90 0.92
N ASP A 50 -11.54 12.97 0.19
CA ASP A 50 -12.34 13.37 -0.99
C ASP A 50 -12.59 12.18 -1.94
N VAL A 51 -13.87 11.83 -2.08
CA VAL A 51 -14.34 10.71 -2.91
C VAL A 51 -14.01 10.94 -4.39
N ALA A 52 -13.97 12.20 -4.85
CA ALA A 52 -13.64 12.53 -6.24
C ALA A 52 -12.28 11.93 -6.67
N LEU A 53 -11.33 11.79 -5.73
CA LEU A 53 -10.05 11.17 -6.02
C LEU A 53 -10.15 9.64 -6.20
N LYS A 54 -11.09 9.00 -5.50
CA LYS A 54 -11.38 7.57 -5.70
C LYS A 54 -12.10 7.34 -7.02
N ASP A 55 -13.05 8.19 -7.34
CA ASP A 55 -13.77 8.16 -8.62
C ASP A 55 -12.82 8.40 -9.80
N TYR A 56 -11.90 9.36 -9.68
CA TYR A 56 -10.85 9.57 -10.66
C TYR A 56 -10.02 8.31 -10.93
N ARG A 57 -9.55 7.62 -9.88
CA ARG A 57 -8.77 6.39 -10.03
C ARG A 57 -9.58 5.29 -10.71
N LEU A 58 -10.86 5.11 -10.34
CA LEU A 58 -11.75 4.16 -10.99
C LEU A 58 -11.98 4.50 -12.46
N GLN A 59 -12.14 5.78 -12.80
CA GLN A 59 -12.27 6.24 -14.19
C GLN A 59 -11.00 5.93 -15.00
N GLN A 60 -9.79 6.10 -14.43
CA GLN A 60 -8.55 5.73 -15.11
C GLN A 60 -8.49 4.22 -15.39
N ILE A 61 -8.92 3.39 -14.44
CA ILE A 61 -8.99 1.93 -14.64
C ILE A 61 -9.99 1.59 -15.74
N GLU A 62 -11.19 2.15 -15.71
CA GLU A 62 -12.23 1.95 -16.73
C GLU A 62 -11.72 2.34 -18.12
N GLU A 63 -11.00 3.45 -18.25
CA GLU A 63 -10.46 3.89 -19.53
C GLU A 63 -9.45 2.89 -20.11
N ILE A 64 -8.52 2.41 -19.28
CA ILE A 64 -7.53 1.40 -19.68
C ILE A 64 -8.19 0.07 -20.03
N SER A 65 -9.30 -0.27 -19.39
CA SER A 65 -9.98 -1.55 -19.58
C SER A 65 -10.78 -1.67 -20.87
N LYS A 66 -11.15 -0.54 -21.52
CA LYS A 66 -12.07 -0.53 -22.68
C LYS A 66 -11.59 -1.36 -23.88
N ASP A 67 -10.30 -1.30 -24.20
CA ASP A 67 -9.68 -1.98 -25.33
C ASP A 67 -8.65 -3.01 -24.87
N ASN A 68 -8.88 -3.62 -23.71
CA ASN A 68 -7.94 -4.52 -23.06
C ASN A 68 -8.29 -5.99 -23.29
N LYS A 69 -7.27 -6.87 -23.32
CA LYS A 69 -7.45 -8.34 -23.39
C LYS A 69 -7.93 -8.93 -22.07
N ASN A 70 -7.83 -8.16 -20.98
CA ASN A 70 -8.22 -8.53 -19.63
C ASN A 70 -9.62 -8.00 -19.32
N THR A 71 -10.31 -8.64 -18.39
CA THR A 71 -11.63 -8.21 -17.93
C THR A 71 -11.51 -7.49 -16.60
N TRP A 72 -12.05 -6.27 -16.51
CA TRP A 72 -12.18 -5.50 -15.28
C TRP A 72 -13.62 -5.54 -14.76
N ILE A 73 -13.80 -5.84 -13.47
CA ILE A 73 -15.09 -5.80 -12.80
C ILE A 73 -14.92 -5.09 -11.46
N PHE A 74 -15.62 -3.97 -11.28
CA PHE A 74 -15.67 -3.27 -10.00
C PHE A 74 -16.94 -3.62 -9.21
N LYS A 75 -16.78 -3.91 -7.92
CA LYS A 75 -17.87 -4.14 -6.97
C LYS A 75 -17.71 -3.22 -5.76
N LYS A 76 -18.66 -2.29 -5.60
CA LYS A 76 -18.70 -1.45 -4.42
C LYS A 76 -19.20 -2.24 -3.22
N GLY A 77 -18.39 -2.36 -2.17
CA GLY A 77 -18.74 -3.07 -0.95
C GLY A 77 -17.64 -3.02 0.12
N ASN A 78 -18.00 -3.39 1.34
CA ASN A 78 -17.09 -3.37 2.49
C ASN A 78 -16.59 -4.79 2.78
N ILE A 79 -15.27 -4.95 2.94
CA ILE A 79 -14.68 -6.25 3.32
C ILE A 79 -15.13 -6.75 4.70
N ALA A 80 -15.63 -5.86 5.57
CA ALA A 80 -16.23 -6.24 6.85
C ALA A 80 -17.62 -6.87 6.71
N ASP A 81 -18.28 -6.74 5.54
CA ASP A 81 -19.50 -7.46 5.22
C ASP A 81 -19.17 -8.89 4.77
N LYS A 82 -19.40 -9.83 5.67
CA LYS A 82 -19.11 -11.25 5.44
C LYS A 82 -19.88 -11.82 4.26
N VAL A 83 -21.18 -11.49 4.15
CA VAL A 83 -22.04 -12.01 3.08
C VAL A 83 -21.56 -11.51 1.72
N PHE A 84 -21.21 -10.23 1.62
CA PHE A 84 -20.65 -9.66 0.40
C PHE A 84 -19.35 -10.37 -0.03
N ILE A 85 -18.44 -10.66 0.91
CA ILE A 85 -17.19 -11.36 0.60
C ILE A 85 -17.44 -12.81 0.17
N GLU A 86 -18.36 -13.52 0.85
CA GLU A 86 -18.77 -14.88 0.45
C GLU A 86 -19.37 -14.91 -0.96
N GLU A 87 -20.21 -13.92 -1.33
CA GLU A 87 -20.74 -13.78 -2.69
C GLU A 87 -19.63 -13.51 -3.73
N ILE A 88 -18.65 -12.66 -3.44
CA ILE A 88 -17.51 -12.40 -4.33
C ILE A 88 -16.74 -13.69 -4.59
N PHE A 89 -16.38 -14.43 -3.54
CA PHE A 89 -15.58 -15.64 -3.68
C PHE A 89 -16.35 -16.78 -4.38
N SER A 90 -17.62 -16.95 -4.07
CA SER A 90 -18.46 -17.97 -4.71
C SER A 90 -18.70 -17.69 -6.20
N THR A 91 -18.87 -16.42 -6.56
CA THR A 91 -19.14 -15.98 -7.93
C THR A 91 -17.90 -16.03 -8.82
N TYR A 92 -16.78 -15.49 -8.33
CA TYR A 92 -15.59 -15.26 -9.16
C TYR A 92 -14.47 -16.26 -8.93
N LYS A 93 -14.45 -16.98 -7.83
CA LYS A 93 -13.45 -18.02 -7.46
C LYS A 93 -12.01 -17.53 -7.67
N PRO A 94 -11.59 -16.44 -7.00
CA PRO A 94 -10.28 -15.86 -7.21
C PRO A 94 -9.16 -16.84 -6.86
N ARG A 95 -8.15 -16.90 -7.71
CA ARG A 95 -6.94 -17.71 -7.51
C ARG A 95 -5.84 -16.92 -6.82
N VAL A 96 -5.78 -15.60 -7.06
CA VAL A 96 -4.86 -14.69 -6.39
C VAL A 96 -5.67 -13.60 -5.71
N VAL A 97 -5.38 -13.35 -4.45
CA VAL A 97 -6.04 -12.32 -3.64
C VAL A 97 -5.01 -11.31 -3.17
N VAL A 98 -5.22 -10.03 -3.51
CA VAL A 98 -4.39 -8.92 -3.03
C VAL A 98 -5.23 -8.05 -2.11
N ASN A 99 -5.05 -8.21 -0.80
CA ASN A 99 -5.81 -7.46 0.20
C ASN A 99 -5.11 -6.16 0.59
N LEU A 100 -5.50 -5.06 -0.08
CA LEU A 100 -5.03 -3.70 0.21
C LEU A 100 -6.08 -2.86 0.93
N ALA A 101 -7.34 -3.31 0.99
CA ALA A 101 -8.39 -2.64 1.72
C ALA A 101 -8.06 -2.59 3.22
N ALA A 102 -8.02 -1.39 3.75
CA ALA A 102 -7.80 -1.14 5.17
C ALA A 102 -8.14 0.31 5.51
N GLN A 103 -8.51 0.56 6.76
CA GLN A 103 -8.39 1.92 7.28
C GLN A 103 -6.92 2.19 7.59
N ALA A 104 -6.35 3.19 6.92
CA ALA A 104 -4.94 3.56 7.05
C ALA A 104 -4.79 4.91 7.77
N GLY A 105 -3.56 5.21 8.23
CA GLY A 105 -3.24 6.45 8.93
C GLY A 105 -3.12 6.26 10.44
N VAL A 106 -1.94 6.59 11.00
CA VAL A 106 -1.66 6.42 12.43
C VAL A 106 -2.53 7.36 13.28
N ARG A 107 -2.64 8.62 12.85
CA ARG A 107 -3.33 9.67 13.65
C ARG A 107 -4.84 9.46 13.72
N TYR A 108 -5.45 9.08 12.62
CA TYR A 108 -6.89 8.84 12.57
C TYR A 108 -7.31 7.65 13.45
N SER A 109 -6.41 6.70 13.73
CA SER A 109 -6.69 5.60 14.65
C SER A 109 -6.90 6.04 16.11
N ILE A 110 -6.50 7.28 16.45
CA ILE A 110 -6.72 7.86 17.78
C ILE A 110 -8.14 8.42 17.88
N THR A 111 -8.64 9.04 16.81
CA THR A 111 -9.93 9.74 16.81
C THR A 111 -11.09 8.86 16.34
N ASN A 112 -10.82 7.84 15.52
CA ASN A 112 -11.82 6.91 15.01
C ASN A 112 -11.31 5.45 15.07
N PRO A 113 -11.16 4.86 16.27
CA PRO A 113 -10.61 3.50 16.43
C PRO A 113 -11.50 2.41 15.83
N ASP A 114 -12.83 2.58 15.85
CA ASP A 114 -13.78 1.56 15.38
C ASP A 114 -13.61 1.23 13.92
N ALA A 115 -13.31 2.23 13.07
CA ALA A 115 -13.03 2.02 11.65
C ALA A 115 -11.82 1.09 11.41
N TYR A 116 -10.85 1.08 12.33
CA TYR A 116 -9.67 0.19 12.26
C TYR A 116 -10.00 -1.23 12.69
N ILE A 117 -10.83 -1.40 13.70
CA ILE A 117 -11.30 -2.73 14.11
C ILE A 117 -12.15 -3.34 13.00
N GLU A 118 -13.11 -2.58 12.50
CA GLU A 118 -14.02 -3.03 11.43
C GLU A 118 -13.23 -3.42 10.17
N SER A 119 -12.47 -2.50 9.59
CA SER A 119 -11.79 -2.77 8.32
C SER A 119 -10.59 -3.70 8.46
N ASN A 120 -9.71 -3.44 9.47
CA ASN A 120 -8.42 -4.12 9.51
C ASN A 120 -8.49 -5.47 10.23
N ILE A 121 -9.41 -5.66 11.17
CA ILE A 121 -9.54 -6.91 11.91
C ILE A 121 -10.69 -7.74 11.33
N ILE A 122 -11.93 -7.24 11.38
CA ILE A 122 -13.11 -8.00 10.91
C ILE A 122 -13.02 -8.20 9.40
N GLY A 123 -12.71 -7.16 8.64
CA GLY A 123 -12.59 -7.25 7.19
C GLY A 123 -11.49 -8.22 6.76
N PHE A 124 -10.29 -8.16 7.36
CA PHE A 124 -9.22 -9.08 7.04
C PHE A 124 -9.54 -10.52 7.45
N TYR A 125 -10.20 -10.72 8.59
CA TYR A 125 -10.70 -12.03 9.00
C TYR A 125 -11.67 -12.61 7.96
N ASN A 126 -12.60 -11.83 7.42
CA ASN A 126 -13.52 -12.30 6.39
C ASN A 126 -12.78 -12.74 5.11
N ILE A 127 -11.73 -12.01 4.71
CA ILE A 127 -10.88 -12.41 3.58
C ILE A 127 -10.17 -13.73 3.85
N LEU A 128 -9.61 -13.92 5.06
CA LEU A 128 -8.95 -15.17 5.44
C LEU A 128 -9.92 -16.36 5.45
N GLU A 129 -11.12 -16.18 5.99
CA GLU A 129 -12.17 -17.23 5.97
C GLU A 129 -12.59 -17.56 4.53
N ALA A 130 -12.79 -16.56 3.69
CA ALA A 130 -13.13 -16.80 2.29
C ALA A 130 -12.00 -17.53 1.54
N CYS A 131 -10.73 -17.18 1.79
CA CYS A 131 -9.59 -17.93 1.28
C CYS A 131 -9.60 -19.38 1.78
N ARG A 132 -9.89 -19.61 3.07
CA ARG A 132 -9.99 -20.96 3.64
C ARG A 132 -11.08 -21.79 2.96
N HIS A 133 -12.26 -21.22 2.82
CA HIS A 133 -13.41 -21.91 2.20
C HIS A 133 -13.28 -22.10 0.68
N SER A 134 -12.35 -21.38 0.02
CA SER A 134 -12.09 -21.58 -1.40
C SER A 134 -11.56 -22.98 -1.75
N TYR A 135 -11.09 -23.74 -0.76
CA TYR A 135 -10.62 -25.12 -0.92
C TYR A 135 -11.70 -26.18 -0.63
N ASP A 136 -12.88 -25.76 -0.20
CA ASP A 136 -13.96 -26.68 0.13
C ASP A 136 -14.42 -27.44 -1.13
N ASN A 137 -14.94 -28.65 -0.93
CA ASN A 137 -15.43 -29.53 -2.00
C ASN A 137 -14.38 -29.96 -3.03
N GLY A 138 -13.09 -29.92 -2.69
CA GLY A 138 -11.99 -30.33 -3.57
C GLY A 138 -11.68 -29.34 -4.69
N GLU A 139 -12.14 -28.10 -4.57
CA GLU A 139 -11.75 -27.03 -5.48
C GLU A 139 -10.28 -26.63 -5.28
N SER A 140 -9.63 -26.18 -6.34
CA SER A 140 -8.29 -25.66 -6.29
C SER A 140 -8.32 -24.19 -5.82
N GLY A 141 -8.41 -23.96 -4.52
CA GLY A 141 -8.62 -22.64 -3.89
C GLY A 141 -7.61 -21.54 -4.22
N VAL A 142 -7.48 -20.56 -3.35
CA VAL A 142 -6.56 -19.42 -3.51
C VAL A 142 -5.10 -19.89 -3.51
N GLU A 143 -4.39 -19.62 -4.59
CA GLU A 143 -2.97 -20.00 -4.76
C GLU A 143 -2.03 -19.07 -4.00
N HIS A 144 -2.42 -17.79 -3.86
CA HIS A 144 -1.62 -16.81 -3.13
C HIS A 144 -2.49 -15.69 -2.55
N LEU A 145 -2.36 -15.46 -1.26
CA LEU A 145 -2.86 -14.26 -0.58
C LEU A 145 -1.69 -13.30 -0.32
N VAL A 146 -1.70 -12.15 -1.00
CA VAL A 146 -0.79 -11.03 -0.70
C VAL A 146 -1.56 -9.97 0.08
N TYR A 147 -1.01 -9.45 1.17
CA TYR A 147 -1.73 -8.46 1.96
C TYR A 147 -0.84 -7.33 2.46
N ALA A 148 -1.44 -6.15 2.63
CA ALA A 148 -0.76 -4.98 3.15
C ALA A 148 -0.61 -5.04 4.66
N SER A 149 0.64 -5.19 5.14
CA SER A 149 1.09 -4.77 6.45
C SER A 149 1.61 -3.33 6.40
N SER A 150 2.43 -2.91 7.34
CA SER A 150 2.93 -1.53 7.42
C SER A 150 4.24 -1.47 8.19
N SER A 151 5.12 -0.54 7.83
CA SER A 151 6.29 -0.19 8.64
C SER A 151 5.94 0.30 10.06
N SER A 152 4.69 0.71 10.28
CA SER A 152 4.19 1.09 11.61
C SER A 152 4.27 -0.05 12.63
N VAL A 153 4.34 -1.33 12.19
CA VAL A 153 4.50 -2.49 13.10
C VAL A 153 5.81 -2.46 13.86
N TYR A 154 6.84 -1.78 13.34
CA TYR A 154 8.12 -1.63 14.04
C TYR A 154 7.99 -0.80 15.32
N GLY A 155 6.97 0.08 15.40
CA GLY A 155 6.61 0.79 16.63
C GLY A 155 7.78 1.51 17.29
N ALA A 156 8.07 1.15 18.55
CA ALA A 156 9.15 1.74 19.34
C ALA A 156 10.53 1.14 19.06
N ASN A 157 10.71 0.30 18.04
CA ASN A 157 12.01 -0.28 17.71
C ASN A 157 13.03 0.80 17.35
N LYS A 158 14.23 0.70 17.92
CA LYS A 158 15.35 1.64 17.70
C LYS A 158 16.43 1.10 16.75
N GLN A 159 16.35 -0.18 16.39
CA GLN A 159 17.31 -0.80 15.46
C GLN A 159 16.94 -0.42 14.04
N ILE A 160 17.89 0.13 13.28
CA ILE A 160 17.78 0.49 11.87
C ILE A 160 18.98 -0.06 11.10
N PRO A 161 18.81 -0.43 9.81
CA PRO A 161 17.53 -0.50 9.08
C PRO A 161 16.54 -1.47 9.73
N TYR A 162 15.25 -1.25 9.52
CA TYR A 162 14.19 -2.14 10.03
C TYR A 162 14.21 -3.47 9.25
N SER A 163 14.60 -4.55 9.93
CA SER A 163 14.59 -5.90 9.36
C SER A 163 13.30 -6.65 9.70
N THR A 164 12.86 -7.53 8.80
CA THR A 164 11.71 -8.42 9.07
C THR A 164 11.94 -9.38 10.23
N ASP A 165 13.20 -9.65 10.60
CA ASP A 165 13.60 -10.48 11.74
C ASP A 165 13.47 -9.76 13.09
N HIS A 166 13.30 -8.45 13.08
CA HIS A 166 13.13 -7.70 14.33
C HIS A 166 11.82 -8.05 15.01
N LYS A 167 11.85 -8.14 16.34
CA LYS A 167 10.63 -8.22 17.15
C LYS A 167 9.80 -6.96 17.00
N VAL A 168 8.51 -7.11 16.75
CA VAL A 168 7.55 -6.03 16.52
C VAL A 168 6.37 -6.13 17.51
N ASP A 169 6.70 -6.24 18.79
CA ASP A 169 5.74 -6.50 19.86
C ASP A 169 5.33 -5.22 20.62
N ASN A 170 5.86 -4.06 20.22
CA ASN A 170 5.65 -2.77 20.90
C ASN A 170 5.03 -1.72 19.95
N PRO A 171 3.77 -1.94 19.46
CA PRO A 171 3.10 -0.99 18.61
C PRO A 171 2.84 0.32 19.37
N VAL A 172 2.99 1.47 18.69
CA VAL A 172 2.78 2.81 19.27
C VAL A 172 1.45 3.43 18.84
N SER A 173 0.61 2.70 18.13
CA SER A 173 -0.72 3.13 17.71
C SER A 173 -1.65 1.92 17.51
N LEU A 174 -2.96 2.17 17.56
CA LEU A 174 -3.96 1.14 17.24
C LEU A 174 -3.78 0.66 15.80
N TYR A 175 -3.51 1.57 14.85
CA TYR A 175 -3.20 1.18 13.48
C TYR A 175 -2.07 0.16 13.40
N ALA A 176 -0.94 0.43 14.07
CA ALA A 176 0.18 -0.51 14.12
C ALA A 176 -0.22 -1.85 14.74
N ALA A 177 -0.99 -1.84 15.82
CA ALA A 177 -1.49 -3.04 16.47
C ALA A 177 -2.40 -3.86 15.52
N THR A 178 -3.32 -3.22 14.78
CA THR A 178 -4.17 -3.94 13.80
C THR A 178 -3.35 -4.54 12.67
N LYS A 179 -2.32 -3.84 12.16
CA LYS A 179 -1.45 -4.38 11.10
C LYS A 179 -0.60 -5.54 11.60
N LYS A 180 -0.09 -5.46 12.84
CA LYS A 180 0.59 -6.61 13.45
C LYS A 180 -0.36 -7.79 13.69
N SER A 181 -1.61 -7.52 14.05
CA SER A 181 -2.63 -8.57 14.19
C SER A 181 -2.90 -9.26 12.84
N ASN A 182 -2.91 -8.53 11.72
CA ASN A 182 -3.03 -9.14 10.39
C ASN A 182 -1.89 -10.13 10.10
N GLU A 183 -0.64 -9.79 10.45
CA GLU A 183 0.49 -10.71 10.31
C GLU A 183 0.30 -12.01 11.11
N LEU A 184 -0.16 -11.90 12.36
CA LEU A 184 -0.40 -13.05 13.25
C LEU A 184 -1.58 -13.90 12.77
N LEU A 185 -2.67 -13.29 12.33
CA LEU A 185 -3.83 -13.97 11.77
C LEU A 185 -3.44 -14.72 10.49
N ALA A 186 -2.77 -14.07 9.54
CA ALA A 186 -2.34 -14.70 8.30
C ALA A 186 -1.36 -15.87 8.55
N TYR A 187 -0.40 -15.72 9.48
CA TYR A 187 0.49 -16.82 9.88
C TYR A 187 -0.29 -18.01 10.43
N SER A 188 -1.27 -17.75 11.30
CA SER A 188 -2.12 -18.78 11.90
C SER A 188 -2.90 -19.55 10.83
N TYR A 189 -3.49 -18.85 9.86
CA TYR A 189 -4.22 -19.46 8.74
C TYR A 189 -3.32 -20.24 7.79
N ALA A 190 -2.15 -19.71 7.48
CA ALA A 190 -1.14 -20.44 6.70
C ALA A 190 -0.71 -21.74 7.42
N LYS A 191 -0.54 -21.71 8.75
CA LYS A 191 -0.16 -22.88 9.54
C LYS A 191 -1.26 -23.94 9.62
N LEU A 192 -2.51 -23.51 9.84
CA LEU A 192 -3.65 -24.42 10.08
C LEU A 192 -4.23 -24.95 8.77
N TYR A 193 -4.34 -24.10 7.75
CA TYR A 193 -5.09 -24.38 6.52
C TYR A 193 -4.21 -24.43 5.28
N ASN A 194 -2.89 -24.24 5.43
CA ASN A 194 -1.92 -24.27 4.32
C ASN A 194 -2.19 -23.22 3.24
N ILE A 195 -2.72 -22.05 3.61
CA ILE A 195 -2.99 -20.95 2.69
C ILE A 195 -1.68 -20.19 2.43
N PRO A 196 -1.13 -20.19 1.19
CA PRO A 196 0.08 -19.46 0.88
C PRO A 196 -0.15 -17.95 1.04
N SER A 197 0.60 -17.31 1.95
CA SER A 197 0.34 -15.92 2.33
C SER A 197 1.63 -15.11 2.43
N THR A 198 1.64 -13.92 1.78
CA THR A 198 2.76 -12.98 1.86
C THR A 198 2.29 -11.62 2.39
N GLY A 199 2.85 -11.20 3.52
CA GLY A 199 2.65 -9.87 4.07
C GLY A 199 3.70 -8.89 3.56
N LEU A 200 3.27 -7.69 3.16
CA LEU A 200 4.14 -6.61 2.74
C LEU A 200 4.08 -5.45 3.73
N ARG A 201 5.20 -5.15 4.39
CA ARG A 201 5.34 -3.98 5.26
C ARG A 201 5.68 -2.76 4.41
N PHE A 202 4.63 -2.04 4.00
CA PHE A 202 4.80 -0.82 3.22
C PHE A 202 5.44 0.29 4.04
N PHE A 203 6.46 0.94 3.46
CA PHE A 203 6.99 2.21 3.93
C PHE A 203 6.19 3.37 3.32
N THR A 204 6.74 4.58 3.30
CA THR A 204 5.96 5.74 2.86
C THR A 204 5.84 5.79 1.36
N VAL A 205 4.67 5.45 0.84
CA VAL A 205 4.39 5.48 -0.61
C VAL A 205 3.94 6.88 -1.02
N TYR A 206 4.48 7.38 -2.15
CA TYR A 206 4.11 8.67 -2.72
C TYR A 206 4.00 8.60 -4.25
N GLY A 207 3.31 9.58 -4.85
CA GLY A 207 3.15 9.68 -6.31
C GLY A 207 1.84 10.32 -6.73
N PRO A 208 1.56 10.37 -8.06
CA PRO A 208 0.33 10.87 -8.66
C PRO A 208 -0.92 10.19 -8.08
N ALA A 209 -2.01 10.95 -7.98
CA ALA A 209 -3.28 10.47 -7.41
C ALA A 209 -3.12 9.80 -6.04
N GLY A 210 -2.14 10.24 -5.23
CA GLY A 210 -1.87 9.69 -3.91
C GLY A 210 -2.93 10.04 -2.86
N ARG A 211 -2.66 9.71 -1.61
CA ARG A 211 -3.59 9.97 -0.51
C ARG A 211 -3.44 11.40 0.01
N PRO A 212 -4.53 12.17 0.17
CA PRO A 212 -4.48 13.56 0.63
C PRO A 212 -3.99 13.74 2.07
N ASP A 213 -4.09 12.70 2.91
CA ASP A 213 -3.60 12.70 4.30
C ASP A 213 -2.09 12.49 4.42
N MET A 214 -1.39 12.24 3.31
CA MET A 214 0.07 12.12 3.28
C MET A 214 0.75 13.48 3.22
N ALA A 215 1.95 13.56 3.83
CA ALA A 215 2.67 14.83 4.02
C ALA A 215 2.88 15.61 2.71
N TYR A 216 3.34 14.96 1.62
CA TYR A 216 3.60 15.64 0.36
C TYR A 216 2.34 16.29 -0.24
N PHE A 217 1.20 15.62 -0.09
CA PHE A 217 -0.08 16.13 -0.58
C PHE A 217 -0.60 17.26 0.32
N GLY A 218 -0.59 17.06 1.63
CA GLY A 218 -0.98 18.09 2.60
C GLY A 218 -0.11 19.34 2.51
N PHE A 219 1.19 19.19 2.33
CA PHE A 219 2.11 20.32 2.11
C PHE A 219 1.77 21.07 0.82
N THR A 220 1.52 20.36 -0.29
CA THR A 220 1.13 20.97 -1.55
C THR A 220 -0.15 21.80 -1.41
N ASN A 221 -1.19 21.27 -0.76
CA ASN A 221 -2.44 22.00 -0.51
C ASN A 221 -2.21 23.25 0.30
N THR A 222 -1.39 23.18 1.36
CA THR A 222 -1.06 24.30 2.22
C THR A 222 -0.27 25.37 1.48
N LEU A 223 0.78 25.01 0.75
CA LEU A 223 1.62 25.93 -0.01
C LEU A 223 0.83 26.62 -1.12
N ARG A 224 -0.01 25.85 -1.87
CA ARG A 224 -0.88 26.41 -2.92
C ARG A 224 -1.87 27.44 -2.38
N SER A 225 -2.39 27.26 -1.16
CA SER A 225 -3.29 28.22 -0.50
C SER A 225 -2.57 29.43 0.11
N GLY A 226 -1.24 29.56 -0.06
CA GLY A 226 -0.43 30.62 0.55
C GLY A 226 -0.16 30.42 2.04
N GLY A 227 -0.47 29.24 2.57
CA GLY A 227 -0.25 28.90 3.99
C GLY A 227 1.20 28.57 4.31
N THR A 228 1.45 28.28 5.60
CA THR A 228 2.77 27.91 6.13
C THR A 228 2.74 26.46 6.61
N ILE A 229 3.67 25.64 6.12
CA ILE A 229 3.80 24.25 6.55
C ILE A 229 4.63 24.14 7.83
N LYS A 230 4.23 23.24 8.72
CA LYS A 230 4.97 22.92 9.94
C LYS A 230 5.89 21.72 9.70
N ILE A 231 7.18 21.94 9.89
CA ILE A 231 8.21 20.91 9.74
C ILE A 231 8.63 20.47 11.13
N PHE A 232 8.20 19.25 11.50
CA PHE A 232 8.41 18.72 12.84
C PHE A 232 9.86 18.29 13.09
N ASN A 233 10.23 18.18 14.38
CA ASN A 233 11.57 17.89 14.86
C ASN A 233 12.63 18.82 14.24
N TYR A 234 12.26 20.08 14.00
CA TYR A 234 13.15 21.09 13.38
C TYR A 234 13.76 20.60 12.05
N GLY A 235 13.08 19.69 11.35
CA GLY A 235 13.56 19.06 10.12
C GLY A 235 14.52 17.88 10.32
N ASN A 236 14.87 17.52 11.56
CA ASN A 236 15.77 16.40 11.87
C ASN A 236 15.04 15.05 11.79
N CYS A 237 14.36 14.80 10.68
CA CYS A 237 13.67 13.56 10.39
C CYS A 237 14.13 13.00 9.05
N LYS A 238 14.21 11.67 8.97
CA LYS A 238 14.42 10.96 7.72
C LYS A 238 13.29 9.98 7.46
N ARG A 239 12.85 9.89 6.22
CA ARG A 239 11.78 8.98 5.80
C ARG A 239 12.19 8.22 4.57
N ASP A 240 11.88 6.94 4.58
CA ASP A 240 12.01 6.08 3.43
C ASP A 240 10.78 6.29 2.54
N PHE A 241 10.95 7.07 1.48
CA PHE A 241 9.91 7.35 0.49
C PHE A 241 10.06 6.44 -0.72
N THR A 242 9.00 5.76 -1.11
CA THR A 242 8.98 4.85 -2.25
C THR A 242 7.95 5.30 -3.26
N TYR A 243 8.36 5.43 -4.51
CA TYR A 243 7.48 5.86 -5.58
C TYR A 243 6.46 4.78 -5.92
N ILE A 244 5.26 5.18 -6.32
CA ILE A 244 4.12 4.27 -6.51
C ILE A 244 4.39 3.18 -7.56
N ASP A 245 5.06 3.49 -8.69
CA ASP A 245 5.33 2.50 -9.73
C ASP A 245 6.31 1.43 -9.22
N ASP A 246 7.33 1.81 -8.44
CA ASP A 246 8.24 0.86 -7.79
C ASP A 246 7.47 -0.06 -6.82
N ILE A 247 6.51 0.49 -6.07
CA ILE A 247 5.66 -0.31 -5.19
C ILE A 247 4.84 -1.33 -5.98
N VAL A 248 4.21 -0.91 -7.06
CA VAL A 248 3.37 -1.76 -7.90
C VAL A 248 4.19 -2.88 -8.53
N GLU A 249 5.37 -2.56 -9.07
CA GLU A 249 6.29 -3.56 -9.62
C GLU A 249 6.68 -4.60 -8.55
N GLY A 250 7.02 -4.14 -7.32
CA GLY A 250 7.35 -5.03 -6.22
C GLY A 250 6.20 -5.95 -5.82
N VAL A 251 4.98 -5.43 -5.71
CA VAL A 251 3.77 -6.22 -5.42
C VAL A 251 3.52 -7.25 -6.53
N SER A 252 3.59 -6.86 -7.80
CA SER A 252 3.38 -7.74 -8.96
C SER A 252 4.40 -8.90 -8.98
N LYS A 253 5.66 -8.63 -8.68
CA LYS A 253 6.69 -9.68 -8.57
C LYS A 253 6.40 -10.65 -7.43
N VAL A 254 6.01 -10.14 -6.27
CA VAL A 254 5.63 -10.97 -5.11
C VAL A 254 4.42 -11.84 -5.43
N MET A 255 3.40 -11.32 -6.11
CA MET A 255 2.21 -12.09 -6.50
C MET A 255 2.55 -13.36 -7.30
N CYS A 256 3.63 -13.34 -8.08
CA CYS A 256 4.05 -14.47 -8.93
C CYS A 256 4.77 -15.59 -8.16
N ALA A 257 5.13 -15.42 -6.88
CA ALA A 257 5.92 -16.40 -6.14
C ALA A 257 5.33 -16.61 -4.72
N ALA A 258 4.34 -17.50 -4.65
CA ALA A 258 3.72 -17.89 -3.40
C ALA A 258 4.70 -18.68 -2.51
N PRO A 259 4.74 -18.43 -1.21
CA PRO A 259 5.55 -19.23 -0.29
C PRO A 259 5.03 -20.67 -0.24
N GLU A 260 5.95 -21.62 -0.14
CA GLU A 260 5.63 -23.03 -0.10
C GLU A 260 5.84 -23.59 1.33
N ARG A 261 5.06 -24.64 1.65
CA ARG A 261 5.29 -25.41 2.87
C ARG A 261 6.62 -26.15 2.75
N ARG A 262 7.46 -26.01 3.74
CA ARG A 262 8.79 -26.65 3.80
C ARG A 262 9.06 -27.23 5.19
N ASN A 263 10.09 -28.04 5.31
CA ASN A 263 10.61 -28.45 6.63
C ASN A 263 11.66 -27.44 7.08
N GLY A 264 11.58 -27.03 8.34
CA GLY A 264 12.60 -26.22 9.00
C GLY A 264 13.88 -27.01 9.26
N ALA A 265 14.93 -26.32 9.67
CA ALA A 265 16.20 -26.96 10.05
C ALA A 265 16.06 -27.96 11.21
N ASP A 266 15.03 -27.80 12.02
CA ASP A 266 14.62 -28.69 13.14
C ASP A 266 13.72 -29.84 12.67
N GLY A 267 13.43 -29.98 11.38
CA GLY A 267 12.54 -30.98 10.79
C GLY A 267 11.05 -30.68 10.99
N LEU A 268 10.67 -29.60 11.65
CA LEU A 268 9.26 -29.23 11.84
C LEU A 268 8.70 -28.52 10.61
N PRO A 269 7.39 -28.69 10.33
CA PRO A 269 6.76 -28.01 9.18
C PRO A 269 6.72 -26.49 9.36
N VAL A 270 7.34 -25.77 8.42
CA VAL A 270 7.21 -24.31 8.28
C VAL A 270 6.02 -24.02 7.37
N PRO A 271 5.07 -23.17 7.80
CA PRO A 271 3.91 -22.85 6.98
C PRO A 271 4.30 -22.08 5.70
N PRO A 272 3.44 -22.08 4.67
CA PRO A 272 3.63 -21.29 3.46
C PRO A 272 3.33 -19.82 3.74
N TYR A 273 4.26 -19.15 4.44
CA TYR A 273 4.11 -17.80 4.93
C TYR A 273 5.41 -17.01 4.79
N ALA A 274 5.32 -15.77 4.30
CA ALA A 274 6.45 -14.87 4.20
C ALA A 274 6.06 -13.43 4.58
N ILE A 275 7.03 -12.65 5.03
CA ILE A 275 6.91 -11.20 5.26
C ILE A 275 8.10 -10.49 4.63
N TYR A 276 7.82 -9.41 3.90
CA TYR A 276 8.84 -8.56 3.31
C TYR A 276 8.60 -7.08 3.64
N ASN A 277 9.69 -6.35 3.79
CA ASN A 277 9.64 -4.90 3.70
C ASN A 277 9.59 -4.48 2.24
N ILE A 278 8.72 -3.52 1.92
CA ILE A 278 8.69 -2.86 0.62
C ILE A 278 8.88 -1.37 0.81
N GLY A 279 10.07 -0.89 0.45
CA GLY A 279 10.56 0.46 0.67
C GLY A 279 11.74 0.74 -0.25
N ASN A 280 12.20 1.99 -0.33
CA ASN A 280 13.31 2.39 -1.19
C ASN A 280 14.69 2.06 -0.58
N SER A 281 14.73 1.73 0.72
CA SER A 281 16.00 1.51 1.46
C SER A 281 16.98 2.71 1.37
N HIS A 282 16.43 3.91 1.16
CA HIS A 282 17.18 5.16 1.09
C HIS A 282 16.43 6.28 1.83
N PRO A 283 16.70 6.47 3.14
CA PRO A 283 16.01 7.48 3.93
C PRO A 283 16.38 8.90 3.52
N GLU A 284 15.41 9.66 3.04
CA GLU A 284 15.54 11.05 2.62
C GLU A 284 15.35 12.01 3.80
N ASN A 285 16.13 13.09 3.83
CA ASN A 285 15.96 14.15 4.81
C ASN A 285 14.67 14.94 4.56
N LEU A 286 13.91 15.24 5.61
CA LEU A 286 12.62 15.92 5.49
C LEU A 286 12.76 17.33 4.89
N LEU A 287 13.81 18.08 5.22
CA LEU A 287 14.04 19.42 4.64
C LEU A 287 14.37 19.35 3.15
N ASP A 288 15.20 18.38 2.73
CA ASP A 288 15.48 18.15 1.32
C ASP A 288 14.23 17.73 0.57
N PHE A 289 13.42 16.84 1.17
CA PHE A 289 12.14 16.42 0.61
C PHE A 289 11.22 17.64 0.34
N VAL A 290 11.04 18.52 1.32
CA VAL A 290 10.14 19.67 1.17
C VAL A 290 10.69 20.70 0.20
N ARG A 291 12.02 20.91 0.17
CA ARG A 291 12.68 21.79 -0.79
C ARG A 291 12.47 21.29 -2.22
N ILE A 292 12.73 19.99 -2.47
CA ILE A 292 12.52 19.38 -3.79
C ILE A 292 11.04 19.46 -4.19
N LEU A 293 10.12 19.17 -3.28
CA LEU A 293 8.67 19.31 -3.54
C LEU A 293 8.33 20.73 -3.98
N SER A 294 8.80 21.75 -3.26
CA SER A 294 8.54 23.16 -3.62
C SER A 294 9.12 23.51 -5.00
N GLU A 295 10.34 23.10 -5.30
CA GLU A 295 10.98 23.31 -6.60
C GLU A 295 10.17 22.67 -7.75
N GLU A 296 9.69 21.43 -7.57
CA GLU A 296 8.89 20.74 -8.58
C GLU A 296 7.48 21.33 -8.72
N LEU A 297 6.88 21.87 -7.64
CA LEU A 297 5.62 22.59 -7.70
C LEU A 297 5.73 23.92 -8.47
N VAL A 298 6.86 24.64 -8.32
CA VAL A 298 7.15 25.84 -9.13
C VAL A 298 7.37 25.45 -10.58
N SER A 299 8.23 24.46 -10.85
CA SER A 299 8.53 24.00 -12.21
C SER A 299 7.30 23.53 -12.99
N SER A 300 6.34 22.90 -12.32
CA SER A 300 5.08 22.47 -12.93
C SER A 300 4.05 23.58 -13.05
N GLY A 301 4.28 24.75 -12.43
CA GLY A 301 3.37 25.88 -12.40
C GLY A 301 2.17 25.68 -11.44
N VAL A 302 2.32 24.87 -10.41
CA VAL A 302 1.38 24.80 -9.27
C VAL A 302 1.60 25.98 -8.33
N LEU A 303 2.86 26.41 -8.17
CA LEU A 303 3.26 27.61 -7.44
C LEU A 303 3.83 28.65 -8.42
N PRO A 304 3.78 29.96 -8.09
CA PRO A 304 4.35 31.03 -8.90
C PRO A 304 5.87 30.87 -9.10
N GLU A 305 6.42 31.41 -10.20
CA GLU A 305 7.86 31.36 -10.50
C GLU A 305 8.73 32.07 -9.43
N ASP A 306 8.20 33.13 -8.81
CA ASP A 306 8.86 33.91 -7.76
C ASP A 306 8.57 33.40 -6.35
N TYR A 307 8.01 32.17 -6.22
CA TYR A 307 7.63 31.62 -4.92
C TYR A 307 8.84 31.40 -3.99
N ASN A 308 8.83 32.08 -2.86
CA ASN A 308 9.88 31.94 -1.85
C ASN A 308 9.43 30.97 -0.73
N PHE A 309 9.85 29.72 -0.82
CA PHE A 309 9.53 28.66 0.14
C PHE A 309 9.95 29.01 1.60
N GLU A 310 11.03 29.78 1.79
CA GLU A 310 11.51 30.15 3.13
C GLU A 310 10.47 30.91 3.96
N ASN A 311 9.59 31.67 3.27
CA ASN A 311 8.51 32.44 3.93
C ASN A 311 7.28 31.57 4.31
N HIS A 312 7.26 30.29 3.88
CA HIS A 312 6.12 29.39 4.00
C HIS A 312 6.43 28.12 4.80
N LYS A 313 7.47 28.15 5.63
CA LYS A 313 7.84 27.05 6.53
C LYS A 313 8.04 27.52 7.97
N GLU A 314 7.64 26.69 8.91
CA GLU A 314 7.86 26.86 10.34
C GLU A 314 8.50 25.59 10.90
N LEU A 315 9.66 25.71 11.52
CA LEU A 315 10.32 24.59 12.19
C LEU A 315 9.79 24.45 13.61
N VAL A 316 9.19 23.30 13.92
CA VAL A 316 8.54 23.05 15.22
C VAL A 316 9.10 21.81 15.91
N ALA A 317 8.86 21.70 17.22
CA ALA A 317 9.26 20.52 18.00
C ALA A 317 8.60 19.23 17.49
N MET A 318 9.22 18.10 17.81
CA MET A 318 8.71 16.77 17.44
C MET A 318 7.34 16.51 18.06
N GLN A 319 6.44 15.88 17.30
CA GLN A 319 5.12 15.47 17.81
C GLN A 319 5.21 14.16 18.60
N PRO A 320 4.36 13.97 19.62
CA PRO A 320 4.23 12.70 20.32
C PRO A 320 3.84 11.56 19.35
N GLY A 321 4.49 10.42 19.50
CA GLY A 321 4.25 9.23 18.66
C GLY A 321 4.94 9.24 17.29
N ASP A 322 5.67 10.31 16.95
CA ASP A 322 6.48 10.35 15.74
C ASP A 322 7.85 9.67 15.97
N VAL A 323 8.45 9.14 14.90
CA VAL A 323 9.78 8.52 14.94
C VAL A 323 10.76 9.37 14.12
N PRO A 324 12.05 9.51 14.55
CA PRO A 324 13.01 10.37 13.85
C PRO A 324 13.41 9.80 12.48
N VAL A 325 13.46 8.47 12.34
CA VAL A 325 13.89 7.80 11.10
C VAL A 325 13.00 6.61 10.80
N THR A 326 12.61 6.46 9.53
CA THR A 326 12.15 5.19 8.97
C THR A 326 13.11 4.75 7.88
N TYR A 327 13.58 3.50 7.94
CA TYR A 327 14.58 2.94 7.07
C TYR A 327 14.33 1.45 6.87
N ALA A 328 13.93 1.06 5.66
CA ALA A 328 13.67 -0.34 5.31
C ALA A 328 14.97 -1.11 5.07
N ASP A 329 15.07 -2.31 5.62
CA ASP A 329 15.93 -3.35 5.09
C ASP A 329 15.11 -4.13 4.05
N THR A 330 15.46 -3.99 2.78
CA THR A 330 14.78 -4.63 1.65
C THR A 330 15.61 -5.76 1.03
N SER A 331 16.71 -6.16 1.66
CA SER A 331 17.62 -7.19 1.14
C SER A 331 16.92 -8.51 0.82
N ALA A 332 15.99 -8.96 1.67
CA ALA A 332 15.20 -10.16 1.40
C ALA A 332 14.33 -10.03 0.12
N LEU A 333 13.74 -8.86 -0.11
CA LEU A 333 12.96 -8.59 -1.33
C LEU A 333 13.87 -8.58 -2.57
N GLU A 334 15.06 -8.01 -2.45
CA GLU A 334 16.06 -7.97 -3.53
C GLU A 334 16.58 -9.39 -3.84
N GLU A 335 16.92 -10.20 -2.82
CA GLU A 335 17.40 -11.56 -2.98
C GLU A 335 16.36 -12.51 -3.58
N ASP A 336 15.13 -12.44 -3.09
CA ASP A 336 14.07 -13.38 -3.47
C ASP A 336 13.42 -13.02 -4.81
N PHE A 337 13.28 -11.74 -5.15
CA PHE A 337 12.54 -11.29 -6.34
C PHE A 337 13.42 -10.51 -7.35
N GLY A 338 14.69 -10.28 -7.05
CA GLY A 338 15.58 -9.50 -7.91
C GLY A 338 15.08 -8.07 -8.12
N PHE A 339 14.39 -7.52 -7.11
CA PHE A 339 13.72 -6.23 -7.21
C PHE A 339 14.24 -5.23 -6.18
N LYS A 340 14.52 -4.02 -6.66
CA LYS A 340 14.89 -2.88 -5.83
C LYS A 340 14.31 -1.61 -6.42
N PRO A 341 13.56 -0.83 -5.63
CA PRO A 341 13.09 0.47 -6.04
C PRO A 341 14.23 1.37 -6.51
N ASN A 342 14.00 2.14 -7.57
CA ASN A 342 15.04 2.97 -8.20
C ASN A 342 14.59 4.37 -8.61
N THR A 343 13.31 4.71 -8.47
CA THR A 343 12.80 6.03 -8.82
C THR A 343 13.32 7.08 -7.84
N SER A 344 14.03 8.08 -8.36
CA SER A 344 14.55 9.17 -7.52
C SER A 344 13.41 10.01 -6.92
N LEU A 345 13.65 10.56 -5.71
CA LEU A 345 12.68 11.41 -5.04
C LEU A 345 12.22 12.58 -5.93
N ARG A 346 13.15 13.24 -6.61
CA ARG A 346 12.85 14.37 -7.51
C ARG A 346 11.96 13.96 -8.67
N GLU A 347 12.25 12.83 -9.31
CA GLU A 347 11.43 12.34 -10.42
C GLU A 347 10.01 12.04 -9.98
N GLY A 348 9.83 11.33 -8.88
CA GLY A 348 8.51 11.00 -8.35
C GLY A 348 7.71 12.24 -7.93
N LEU A 349 8.36 13.23 -7.29
CA LEU A 349 7.72 14.49 -6.91
C LEU A 349 7.36 15.34 -8.13
N ARG A 350 8.18 15.33 -9.19
CA ARG A 350 7.84 15.98 -10.46
C ARG A 350 6.59 15.39 -11.10
N LYS A 351 6.51 14.05 -11.19
CA LYS A 351 5.31 13.36 -11.71
C LYS A 351 4.07 13.69 -10.88
N PHE A 352 4.21 13.72 -9.56
CA PHE A 352 3.13 14.14 -8.67
C PHE A 352 2.70 15.60 -8.91
N ALA A 353 3.64 16.54 -9.04
CA ALA A 353 3.35 17.96 -9.23
C ALA A 353 2.63 18.22 -10.57
N ILE A 354 3.04 17.54 -11.65
CA ILE A 354 2.37 17.59 -12.97
C ILE A 354 0.93 17.09 -12.83
N TRP A 355 0.73 15.89 -12.27
CA TRP A 355 -0.59 15.33 -12.03
C TRP A 355 -1.46 16.25 -11.16
N TYR A 356 -0.89 16.83 -10.07
CA TYR A 356 -1.63 17.73 -9.20
C TYR A 356 -2.15 18.95 -9.94
N LYS A 357 -1.34 19.55 -10.83
CA LYS A 357 -1.76 20.65 -11.69
C LYS A 357 -2.92 20.25 -12.60
N GLU A 358 -2.78 19.12 -13.29
CA GLU A 358 -3.79 18.62 -14.22
C GLU A 358 -5.12 18.35 -13.51
N PHE A 359 -5.08 17.69 -12.35
CA PHE A 359 -6.28 17.32 -11.62
C PHE A 359 -6.98 18.49 -10.91
N TYR A 360 -6.20 19.41 -10.32
CA TYR A 360 -6.76 20.48 -9.49
C TYR A 360 -6.79 21.87 -10.11
N MET A 361 -6.12 22.10 -11.24
CA MET A 361 -5.94 23.45 -11.79
C MET A 361 -6.33 23.60 -13.26
N THR A 362 -6.44 22.51 -14.04
CA THR A 362 -6.71 22.60 -15.49
C THR A 362 -8.21 22.57 -15.80
N GLU A 363 -9.03 22.05 -14.91
CA GLU A 363 -10.49 22.16 -15.02
C GLU A 363 -11.00 23.06 -13.90
N GLY A 364 -11.65 24.16 -14.26
CA GLY A 364 -12.35 25.03 -13.32
C GLY A 364 -13.45 24.23 -12.59
N LYS A 365 -13.07 23.45 -11.62
CA LYS A 365 -13.93 22.79 -10.63
C LYS A 365 -13.81 23.49 -9.31
#